data_a9cd4d8afa12401d06897df65736d650
#
_entry.id   a9cd4d8afa12401d06897df65736d650
#
_cell.length_a   1.000
_cell.length_b   1.000
_cell.length_c   1.000
_cell.angle_alpha   90.00
_cell.angle_beta   90.00
_cell.angle_gamma   90.00
#
_symmetry.space_group_name_H-M   'P 1'
#
loop_
_entity.id
_entity.type
_entity.pdbx_description
1 polymer ?
#
loop_
_entity_poly.entity_id
_entity_poly.type
_entity_poly.pdbx_seq_one_letter_code
_entity_poly.pdbx_strand_id
1 'polypeptide(L)'
;EVTQQLKVAEGRLLWLLRDGQPRSLRQIAEELDLEQSTVNRQVHAALESGVVERSRPQDSPTYGITMSEQGRERFLADMERLLRVYGHGIAAVPAAEQERFLEHLEAFATAIGDCSQAPAAPAG
;
A
#
# COMPACT_ATOMS: atom_id res chain seq x y z
N GLU A 1 0.89 -14.03 14.81
CA GLU A 1 -0.06 -12.93 14.60
C GLU A 1 0.64 -11.59 14.42
N VAL A 2 1.57 -11.22 15.31
CA VAL A 2 2.34 -9.98 15.19
C VAL A 2 3.12 -9.96 13.88
N THR A 3 3.73 -11.08 13.51
CA THR A 3 4.49 -11.22 12.26
C THR A 3 3.62 -10.99 11.03
N GLN A 4 2.37 -11.48 11.06
CA GLN A 4 1.45 -11.31 9.93
C GLN A 4 0.94 -9.87 9.83
N GLN A 5 0.68 -9.22 10.95
CA GLN A 5 0.29 -7.82 10.97
C GLN A 5 1.41 -6.92 10.44
N LEU A 6 2.65 -7.24 10.79
CA LEU A 6 3.81 -6.50 10.28
C LEU A 6 3.97 -6.68 8.77
N LYS A 7 3.69 -7.88 8.26
CA LYS A 7 3.73 -8.13 6.81
C LYS A 7 2.67 -7.34 6.06
N VAL A 8 1.48 -7.22 6.60
CA VAL A 8 0.40 -6.43 6.01
C VAL A 8 0.78 -4.94 6.02
N ALA A 9 1.30 -4.46 7.15
CA ALA A 9 1.74 -3.08 7.29
C ALA A 9 2.89 -2.76 6.32
N GLU A 10 3.85 -3.68 6.21
CA GLU A 10 4.96 -3.56 5.26
C GLU A 10 4.45 -3.49 3.82
N GLY A 11 3.49 -4.34 3.47
CA GLY A 11 2.88 -4.34 2.14
C GLY A 11 2.21 -3.01 1.79
N ARG A 12 1.49 -2.42 2.75
CA ARG A 12 0.85 -1.11 2.57
C ARG A 12 1.89 -0.01 2.38
N LEU A 13 2.96 -0.06 3.16
CA LEU A 13 4.04 0.91 3.06
C LEU A 13 4.73 0.83 1.71
N LEU A 14 5.06 -0.38 1.26
CA LEU A 14 5.69 -0.57 -0.05
C LEU A 14 4.77 -0.13 -1.19
N TRP A 15 3.48 -0.41 -1.07
CA TRP A 15 2.49 0.06 -2.05
C TRP A 15 2.50 1.57 -2.16
N LEU A 16 2.49 2.27 -1.01
CA LEU A 16 2.54 3.72 -0.98
C LEU A 16 3.80 4.27 -1.64
N LEU A 17 4.94 3.62 -1.40
CA LEU A 17 6.25 4.07 -1.87
C LEU A 17 6.60 3.59 -3.29
N ARG A 18 5.68 2.92 -3.98
CA ARG A 18 5.96 2.32 -5.29
C ARG A 18 6.28 3.33 -6.38
N ASP A 19 5.87 4.58 -6.20
CA ASP A 19 6.14 5.64 -7.18
C ASP A 19 7.57 6.20 -7.12
N GLY A 20 8.36 5.76 -6.14
CA GLY A 20 9.74 6.19 -5.99
C GLY A 20 9.92 7.56 -5.35
N GLN A 21 8.83 8.23 -4.98
CA GLN A 21 8.92 9.56 -4.38
C GLN A 21 9.20 9.47 -2.88
N PRO A 22 10.21 10.21 -2.38
CA PRO A 22 10.49 10.24 -0.95
C PRO A 22 9.31 10.84 -0.17
N ARG A 23 8.99 10.22 0.96
CA ARG A 23 7.93 10.70 1.85
C ARG A 23 8.44 10.81 3.28
N SER A 24 8.08 11.89 3.94
CA SER A 24 8.36 12.04 5.38
C SER A 24 7.46 11.10 6.18
N LEU A 25 7.81 10.84 7.43
CA LEU A 25 6.97 10.05 8.33
C LEU A 25 5.58 10.66 8.48
N ARG A 26 5.51 12.00 8.51
CA ARG A 26 4.24 12.71 8.60
C ARG A 26 3.37 12.48 7.35
N GLN A 27 3.97 12.57 6.17
CA GLN A 27 3.25 12.32 4.92
C GLN A 27 2.74 10.89 4.86
N ILE A 28 3.55 9.92 5.30
CA ILE A 28 3.14 8.52 5.35
C ILE A 28 1.95 8.36 6.30
N ALA A 29 2.01 8.98 7.47
CA ALA A 29 0.91 8.92 8.45
C ALA A 29 -0.38 9.49 7.87
N GLU A 30 -0.31 10.63 7.19
CA GLU A 30 -1.46 11.25 6.56
C GLU A 30 -2.05 10.39 5.44
N GLU A 31 -1.21 9.87 4.56
CA GLU A 31 -1.66 9.10 3.39
C GLU A 31 -2.20 7.73 3.77
N LEU A 32 -1.66 7.10 4.83
CA LEU A 32 -2.16 5.81 5.32
C LEU A 32 -3.25 5.94 6.37
N ASP A 33 -3.56 7.17 6.79
CA ASP A 33 -4.53 7.46 7.85
C ASP A 33 -4.18 6.69 9.13
N LEU A 34 -2.93 6.84 9.56
CA LEU A 34 -2.41 6.19 10.76
C LEU A 34 -1.83 7.23 11.72
N GLU A 35 -1.79 6.87 12.99
CA GLU A 35 -1.13 7.70 13.99
C GLU A 35 0.38 7.72 13.76
N GLN A 36 1.02 8.82 14.09
CA GLN A 36 2.46 9.03 13.91
C GLN A 36 3.27 7.93 14.61
N SER A 37 2.89 7.55 15.82
CA SER A 37 3.59 6.52 16.58
C SER A 37 3.54 5.16 15.90
N THR A 38 2.41 4.84 15.26
CA THR A 38 2.24 3.61 14.51
C THR A 38 3.14 3.60 13.29
N VAL A 39 3.17 4.72 12.54
CA VAL A 39 4.02 4.87 11.36
C VAL A 39 5.49 4.76 11.73
N ASN A 40 5.90 5.43 12.81
CA ASN A 40 7.29 5.37 13.27
C ASN A 40 7.72 3.92 13.52
N ARG A 41 6.87 3.13 14.15
CA ARG A 41 7.14 1.73 14.45
C ARG A 41 7.23 0.89 13.18
N GLN A 42 6.30 1.08 12.24
CA GLN A 42 6.26 0.34 10.99
C GLN A 42 7.43 0.69 10.09
N VAL A 43 7.75 1.97 9.97
CA VAL A 43 8.90 2.43 9.17
C VAL A 43 10.21 1.95 9.77
N HIS A 44 10.32 1.98 11.11
CA HIS A 44 11.52 1.50 11.77
C HIS A 44 11.75 0.00 11.49
N ALA A 45 10.70 -0.80 11.57
CA ALA A 45 10.76 -2.23 11.25
C ALA A 45 11.15 -2.45 9.77
N ALA A 46 10.61 -1.64 8.87
CA ALA A 46 10.92 -1.73 7.44
C ALA A 46 12.37 -1.34 7.14
N LEU A 47 12.89 -0.34 7.86
CA LEU A 47 14.31 0.04 7.76
C LEU A 47 15.21 -1.10 8.24
N GLU A 48 14.86 -1.74 9.35
CA GLU A 48 15.63 -2.88 9.88
C GLU A 48 15.60 -4.06 8.93
N SER A 49 14.47 -4.34 8.27
CA SER A 49 14.38 -5.43 7.31
C SER A 49 15.01 -5.09 5.96
N GLY A 50 15.37 -3.84 5.74
CA GLY A 50 16.06 -3.39 4.53
C GLY A 50 15.16 -3.15 3.33
N VAL A 51 13.83 -3.14 3.50
CA VAL A 51 12.89 -2.94 2.38
C VAL A 51 12.64 -1.48 2.06
N VAL A 52 12.97 -0.58 2.99
CA VAL A 52 12.95 0.87 2.76
C VAL A 52 14.27 1.45 3.21
N GLU A 53 14.56 2.67 2.75
CA GLU A 53 15.77 3.37 3.11
C GLU A 53 15.49 4.86 3.25
N ARG A 54 16.37 5.56 3.98
CA ARG A 54 16.31 7.00 4.09
C ARG A 54 16.93 7.62 2.86
N SER A 55 16.22 8.57 2.28
CA SER A 55 16.67 9.32 1.12
C SER A 55 16.62 10.80 1.43
N ARG A 56 17.65 11.51 1.03
CA ARG A 56 17.68 12.96 1.19
C ARG A 56 17.64 13.61 -0.18
N PRO A 57 16.48 14.21 -0.56
CA PRO A 57 16.42 14.96 -1.82
C PRO A 57 17.45 16.10 -1.79
N GLN A 58 18.05 16.40 -2.94
CA GLN A 58 19.13 17.39 -3.02
C GLN A 58 18.72 18.78 -2.51
N ASP A 59 17.43 19.10 -2.62
CA ASP A 59 16.92 20.42 -2.27
C ASP A 59 16.14 20.44 -0.94
N SER A 60 16.25 19.39 -0.12
CA SER A 60 15.50 19.30 1.12
C SER A 60 16.42 19.06 2.31
N PRO A 61 16.19 19.80 3.42
CA PRO A 61 16.94 19.57 4.66
C PRO A 61 16.46 18.32 5.41
N THR A 62 15.35 17.73 5.01
CA THR A 62 14.77 16.59 5.73
C THR A 62 14.92 15.30 4.93
N TYR A 63 15.04 14.19 5.68
CA TYR A 63 15.07 12.85 5.06
C TYR A 63 13.66 12.43 4.69
N GLY A 64 13.58 11.77 3.53
CA GLY A 64 12.38 11.05 3.13
C GLY A 64 12.62 9.55 3.20
N ILE A 65 11.55 8.79 3.19
CA ILE A 65 11.59 7.33 3.12
C ILE A 65 11.26 6.91 1.69
N THR A 66 12.09 6.03 1.14
CA THR A 66 11.87 5.45 -0.20
C THR A 66 11.98 3.94 -0.11
N MET A 67 11.42 3.27 -1.10
CA MET A 67 11.60 1.83 -1.26
C MET A 67 13.06 1.55 -1.65
N SER A 68 13.70 0.61 -0.96
CA SER A 68 15.04 0.17 -1.34
C SER A 68 14.97 -0.77 -2.54
N GLU A 69 16.12 -1.10 -3.14
CA GLU A 69 16.17 -2.09 -4.20
C GLU A 69 15.66 -3.45 -3.73
N GLN A 70 16.05 -3.85 -2.53
CA GLN A 70 15.55 -5.09 -1.91
C GLN A 70 14.04 -5.04 -1.70
N GLY A 71 13.52 -3.90 -1.27
CA GLY A 71 12.07 -3.70 -1.12
C GLY A 71 11.35 -3.78 -2.45
N ARG A 72 11.94 -3.23 -3.49
CA ARG A 72 11.38 -3.29 -4.83
C ARG A 72 11.28 -4.73 -5.35
N GLU A 73 12.34 -5.50 -5.16
CA GLU A 73 12.33 -6.92 -5.55
C GLU A 73 11.23 -7.69 -4.83
N ARG A 74 11.09 -7.46 -3.54
CA ARG A 74 10.06 -8.09 -2.73
C ARG A 74 8.67 -7.64 -3.16
N PHE A 75 8.49 -6.35 -3.40
CA PHE A 75 7.22 -5.79 -3.87
C PHE A 75 6.80 -6.42 -5.19
N LEU A 76 7.72 -6.51 -6.15
CA LEU A 76 7.43 -7.10 -7.47
C LEU A 76 7.10 -8.57 -7.36
N ALA A 77 7.79 -9.33 -6.50
CA ALA A 77 7.49 -10.75 -6.28
C ALA A 77 6.10 -10.95 -5.68
N ASP A 78 5.73 -10.10 -4.71
CA ASP A 78 4.41 -10.16 -4.09
C ASP A 78 3.31 -9.77 -5.09
N MET A 79 3.55 -8.76 -5.91
CA MET A 79 2.63 -8.36 -6.97
C MET A 79 2.44 -9.45 -8.00
N GLU A 80 3.51 -10.09 -8.42
CA GLU A 80 3.44 -11.20 -9.37
C GLU A 80 2.57 -12.33 -8.84
N ARG A 81 2.76 -12.68 -7.55
CA ARG A 81 1.95 -13.70 -6.89
C ARG A 81 0.48 -13.31 -6.85
N LEU A 82 0.18 -12.06 -6.48
CA LEU A 82 -1.17 -11.54 -6.40
C LEU A 82 -1.85 -11.54 -7.76
N LEU A 83 -1.16 -11.08 -8.79
CA LEU A 83 -1.67 -11.06 -10.17
C LEU A 83 -1.94 -12.46 -10.68
N ARG A 84 -1.13 -13.44 -10.28
CA ARG A 84 -1.33 -14.85 -10.65
C ARG A 84 -2.63 -15.38 -10.06
N VAL A 85 -2.87 -15.10 -8.78
CA VAL A 85 -4.08 -15.53 -8.08
C VAL A 85 -5.31 -14.85 -8.70
N TYR A 86 -5.26 -13.56 -8.89
CA TYR A 86 -6.38 -12.81 -9.48
C TYR A 86 -6.61 -13.18 -10.94
N GLY A 87 -5.54 -13.43 -11.69
CA GLY A 87 -5.65 -13.91 -13.08
C GLY A 87 -6.35 -15.25 -13.16
N HIS A 88 -6.06 -16.14 -12.22
CA HIS A 88 -6.74 -17.43 -12.12
C HIS A 88 -8.23 -17.24 -11.84
N GLY A 89 -8.57 -16.32 -10.94
CA GLY A 89 -9.95 -15.99 -10.64
C GLY A 89 -10.69 -15.39 -11.84
N ILE A 90 -10.07 -14.46 -12.54
CA ILE A 90 -10.65 -13.83 -13.73
C ILE A 90 -10.88 -14.85 -14.83
N ALA A 91 -10.01 -15.84 -14.96
CA ALA A 91 -10.17 -16.88 -15.96
C ALA A 91 -11.46 -17.70 -15.78
N ALA A 92 -12.02 -17.74 -14.56
CA ALA A 92 -13.29 -18.41 -14.28
C ALA A 92 -14.51 -17.60 -14.78
N VAL A 93 -14.32 -16.32 -15.08
CA VAL A 93 -15.39 -15.47 -15.62
C VAL A 93 -15.42 -15.64 -17.14
N PRO A 94 -16.62 -15.80 -17.77
CA PRO A 94 -16.70 -15.93 -19.22
C PRO A 94 -15.98 -14.78 -19.92
N ALA A 95 -15.23 -15.09 -20.98
CA ALA A 95 -14.38 -14.12 -21.67
C ALA A 95 -15.13 -12.85 -22.06
N ALA A 96 -16.38 -12.99 -22.53
CA ALA A 96 -17.20 -11.85 -22.95
C ALA A 96 -17.63 -10.94 -21.80
N GLU A 97 -17.51 -11.41 -20.56
CA GLU A 97 -17.95 -10.66 -19.37
C GLU A 97 -16.82 -10.18 -18.49
N GLN A 98 -15.59 -10.55 -18.79
CA GLN A 98 -14.45 -10.21 -17.93
C GLN A 98 -14.23 -8.69 -17.81
N GLU A 99 -14.34 -7.95 -18.90
CA GLU A 99 -14.18 -6.50 -18.90
C GLU A 99 -15.26 -5.83 -18.05
N ARG A 100 -16.51 -6.24 -18.23
CA ARG A 100 -17.62 -5.73 -17.44
C ARG A 100 -17.47 -6.05 -15.96
N PHE A 101 -17.02 -7.26 -15.65
CA PHE A 101 -16.75 -7.66 -14.26
C PHE A 101 -15.70 -6.75 -13.61
N LEU A 102 -14.62 -6.45 -14.32
CA LEU A 102 -13.56 -5.58 -13.80
C LEU A 102 -14.06 -4.15 -13.60
N GLU A 103 -14.90 -3.64 -14.52
CA GLU A 103 -15.53 -2.33 -14.38
C GLU A 103 -16.41 -2.26 -13.11
N HIS A 104 -17.21 -3.30 -12.89
CA HIS A 104 -18.05 -3.38 -11.69
C HIS A 104 -17.22 -3.49 -10.43
N LEU A 105 -16.15 -4.26 -10.46
CA LEU A 105 -15.25 -4.41 -9.32
C LEU A 105 -14.56 -3.08 -8.98
N GLU A 106 -14.14 -2.34 -9.98
CA GLU A 106 -13.55 -1.01 -9.79
C GLU A 106 -14.55 -0.05 -9.16
N ALA A 107 -15.80 -0.04 -9.66
CA ALA A 107 -16.85 0.80 -9.09
C ALA A 107 -17.15 0.42 -7.64
N PHE A 108 -17.19 -0.88 -7.35
CA PHE A 108 -17.36 -1.39 -6.00
C PHE A 108 -16.25 -0.93 -5.07
N ALA A 109 -15.01 -1.07 -5.49
CA ALA A 109 -13.85 -0.68 -4.68
C ALA A 109 -13.83 0.82 -4.42
N THR A 110 -14.16 1.63 -5.43
CA THR A 110 -14.23 3.08 -5.31
C THR A 110 -15.31 3.49 -4.30
N ALA A 111 -16.50 2.88 -4.41
CA ALA A 111 -17.62 3.18 -3.52
C ALA A 111 -17.29 2.84 -2.06
N ILE A 112 -16.60 1.72 -1.82
CA ILE A 112 -16.16 1.35 -0.47
C ILE A 112 -15.16 2.39 0.07
N GLY A 113 -14.22 2.83 -0.76
CA GLY A 113 -13.26 3.85 -0.37
C GLY A 113 -13.92 5.16 0.02
N ASP A 114 -14.89 5.60 -0.78
CA ASP A 114 -15.65 6.82 -0.49
C ASP A 114 -16.45 6.69 0.82
N CYS A 115 -17.06 5.51 1.02
CA CYS A 115 -17.84 5.25 2.23
C CYS A 115 -16.97 5.26 3.49
N SER A 116 -15.75 4.75 3.41
CA SER A 116 -14.86 4.73 4.58
C SER A 116 -14.32 6.11 4.94
N GLN A 117 -14.36 7.06 4.00
CA GLN A 117 -13.98 8.44 4.23
C GLN A 117 -15.16 9.34 4.61
N ALA A 118 -16.38 8.84 4.43
CA ALA A 118 -17.57 9.60 4.79
C ALA A 118 -17.70 9.70 6.32
N PRO A 119 -18.18 10.84 6.85
CA PRO A 119 -18.46 10.93 8.27
C PRO A 119 -19.51 9.88 8.65
N ALA A 120 -19.36 9.32 9.86
CA ALA A 120 -20.30 8.32 10.35
C ALA A 120 -21.72 8.88 10.28
N ALA A 121 -22.66 8.09 9.72
CA ALA A 121 -24.05 8.48 9.68
C ALA A 121 -24.55 8.70 11.10
N PRO A 122 -25.30 9.81 11.35
CA PRO A 122 -25.84 10.03 12.69
C PRO A 122 -26.71 8.84 13.10
N ALA A 123 -26.47 8.34 14.32
CA ALA A 123 -27.25 7.24 14.87
C ALA A 123 -28.70 7.71 15.02
N GLY A 124 -29.59 7.08 14.28
CA GLY A 124 -30.98 7.48 14.33
C GLY A 124 -31.87 6.42 13.85
#